data_cd38425416b451bfbf5af424ae7ca15a
#
_entry.id   cd38425416b451bfbf5af424ae7ca15a
#
_cell.length_a   1.000
_cell.length_b   1.000
_cell.length_c   1.000
_cell.angle_alpha   90.00
_cell.angle_beta   90.00
_cell.angle_gamma   90.00
#
_symmetry.space_group_name_H-M   'P 1'
#
loop_
_entity.id
_entity.type
_entity.pdbx_description
1 polymer ?
#
loop_
_entity_poly.entity_id
_entity_poly.type
_entity_poly.pdbx_seq_one_letter_code
_entity_poly.pdbx_strand_id
1 'polypeptide(L)'
;MKKIYLLISICLFSQFLNAQSCNAPEFTSQQQLDNFKIQNPGCKTISGSVFVSGADITNLNGLSNITHVMGDVTIINNPTLPNMSGLGALTDINGRLTINNNPALLNVDGLGALTNIYNGINVEGNQSLTDLSGLQSLSYVNSYLRVVYNPVLTSVEVFNKITSVTDFLSVGANPMLESLSGLRNITTANSVSIALNDKLLNLDGLKSLTSTTGYLYIGYNPLLTNLQGLGNLKNIGYYLNITNNNALTSLTGLDSLELASQIQIQNNPNLSECAIRSICAILNANAASFFVTSNATGCNTGQELATQCAKLPIDLVSFSGESKMEGNVLKWVTASEINNKGFEVEKSSNGKSFQKIGFVKGSTDSWRALNYSFTDPTPHSLTYYRLKQIDWDGTSTYSKMVVVQSKEPAVAVYPNPSRGRLSIRAKNQNQPYYIKDGQGIIVKESPVLPDKEISTESLQDGIYFLTVGSEVFKILVVND
;
A
#
# COMPACT_ATOMS: atom_id res chain seq x y z
N MET A 1 -67.14 1.36 12.19
CA MET A 1 -66.37 2.14 11.19
C MET A 1 -64.88 1.83 11.15
N LYS A 2 -64.25 1.13 12.11
CA LYS A 2 -62.78 0.82 12.10
C LYS A 2 -62.35 -0.42 11.29
N LYS A 3 -63.27 -1.28 10.86
CA LYS A 3 -62.93 -2.52 10.08
C LYS A 3 -62.91 -2.33 8.56
N ILE A 4 -63.50 -1.25 8.03
CA ILE A 4 -63.57 -1.01 6.58
C ILE A 4 -62.29 -0.35 6.04
N TYR A 5 -61.58 0.45 6.87
CA TYR A 5 -60.33 1.08 6.45
C TYR A 5 -59.15 0.11 6.35
N LEU A 6 -59.16 -1.03 7.06
CA LEU A 6 -58.08 -2.03 7.00
C LEU A 6 -58.16 -2.90 5.73
N LEU A 7 -59.33 -3.14 5.18
CA LEU A 7 -59.52 -3.91 3.96
C LEU A 7 -59.19 -3.09 2.69
N ILE A 8 -59.41 -1.78 2.71
CA ILE A 8 -59.05 -0.90 1.58
C ILE A 8 -57.51 -0.66 1.54
N SER A 9 -56.82 -0.63 2.68
CA SER A 9 -55.37 -0.51 2.74
C SER A 9 -54.64 -1.77 2.22
N ILE A 10 -55.20 -2.96 2.45
CA ILE A 10 -54.61 -4.22 1.97
C ILE A 10 -54.84 -4.41 0.45
N CYS A 11 -55.98 -3.97 -0.09
CA CYS A 11 -56.22 -4.00 -1.55
C CYS A 11 -55.38 -2.97 -2.33
N LEU A 12 -55.01 -1.83 -1.73
CA LEU A 12 -54.13 -0.85 -2.37
C LEU A 12 -52.63 -1.27 -2.34
N PHE A 13 -52.22 -2.07 -1.35
CA PHE A 13 -50.85 -2.58 -1.28
C PHE A 13 -50.58 -3.77 -2.22
N SER A 14 -51.63 -4.51 -2.62
CA SER A 14 -51.53 -5.63 -3.58
C SER A 14 -51.45 -5.19 -5.04
N GLN A 15 -51.75 -3.93 -5.37
CA GLN A 15 -51.68 -3.43 -6.75
C GLN A 15 -50.29 -2.84 -7.12
N PHE A 16 -49.38 -2.67 -6.17
CA PHE A 16 -48.02 -2.20 -6.44
C PHE A 16 -47.00 -3.31 -6.72
N LEU A 17 -47.36 -4.58 -6.73
CA LEU A 17 -46.48 -5.73 -6.89
C LEU A 17 -46.66 -6.52 -8.20
N ASN A 18 -47.40 -6.00 -9.18
CA ASN A 18 -47.42 -6.58 -10.51
C ASN A 18 -46.57 -5.73 -11.48
N ALA A 19 -45.26 -5.70 -11.33
CA ALA A 19 -44.42 -5.49 -12.49
C ALA A 19 -44.70 -6.68 -13.42
N GLN A 20 -45.37 -6.44 -14.54
CA GLN A 20 -45.77 -7.49 -15.48
C GLN A 20 -44.47 -8.12 -16.00
N SER A 21 -44.14 -9.33 -15.54
CA SER A 21 -43.00 -10.10 -16.03
C SER A 21 -43.41 -10.83 -17.31
N CYS A 22 -42.47 -10.94 -18.20
CA CYS A 22 -42.63 -11.67 -19.46
C CYS A 22 -41.36 -12.46 -19.79
N ASN A 23 -41.49 -13.42 -20.68
CA ASN A 23 -40.33 -14.13 -21.24
C ASN A 23 -39.96 -13.47 -22.56
N ALA A 24 -38.68 -13.25 -22.77
CA ALA A 24 -38.16 -12.84 -24.07
C ALA A 24 -37.78 -14.08 -24.91
N PRO A 25 -38.10 -14.10 -26.20
CA PRO A 25 -37.48 -15.05 -27.13
C PRO A 25 -36.03 -14.66 -27.40
N GLU A 26 -35.31 -15.52 -28.11
CA GLU A 26 -34.07 -15.10 -28.77
C GLU A 26 -34.45 -14.17 -29.93
N PHE A 27 -33.81 -13.00 -29.98
CA PHE A 27 -34.02 -12.02 -31.04
C PHE A 27 -32.97 -12.20 -32.13
N THR A 28 -33.34 -12.77 -33.25
CA THR A 28 -32.45 -13.03 -34.40
C THR A 28 -32.75 -12.11 -35.60
N SER A 29 -33.76 -11.24 -35.50
CA SER A 29 -34.09 -10.22 -36.49
C SER A 29 -34.68 -8.97 -35.87
N GLN A 30 -34.61 -7.84 -36.58
CA GLN A 30 -35.22 -6.57 -36.16
C GLN A 30 -36.75 -6.72 -35.96
N GLN A 31 -37.38 -7.46 -36.84
CA GLN A 31 -38.83 -7.68 -36.77
C GLN A 31 -39.29 -8.37 -35.47
N GLN A 32 -38.48 -9.31 -34.94
CA GLN A 32 -38.79 -9.96 -33.65
C GLN A 32 -38.72 -8.96 -32.51
N LEU A 33 -37.71 -8.06 -32.47
CA LEU A 33 -37.62 -7.00 -31.50
C LEU A 33 -38.84 -6.05 -31.58
N ASP A 34 -39.20 -5.59 -32.76
CA ASP A 34 -40.30 -4.66 -32.95
C ASP A 34 -41.65 -5.30 -32.52
N ASN A 35 -41.86 -6.55 -32.88
CA ASN A 35 -43.07 -7.32 -32.49
C ASN A 35 -43.11 -7.58 -30.97
N PHE A 36 -41.98 -7.77 -30.30
CA PHE A 36 -41.95 -8.04 -28.86
C PHE A 36 -42.60 -6.92 -28.04
N LYS A 37 -42.32 -5.67 -28.34
CA LYS A 37 -42.91 -4.52 -27.67
C LYS A 37 -44.41 -4.42 -27.92
N ILE A 38 -44.86 -4.72 -29.15
CA ILE A 38 -46.25 -4.68 -29.53
C ILE A 38 -47.04 -5.78 -28.80
N GLN A 39 -46.44 -6.97 -28.69
CA GLN A 39 -47.08 -8.12 -28.04
C GLN A 39 -47.03 -8.05 -26.51
N ASN A 40 -46.06 -7.28 -25.95
CA ASN A 40 -45.81 -7.18 -24.50
C ASN A 40 -45.77 -5.72 -24.03
N PRO A 41 -46.81 -4.89 -24.28
CA PRO A 41 -46.72 -3.44 -24.05
C PRO A 41 -46.56 -3.04 -22.58
N GLY A 42 -46.95 -3.89 -21.63
CA GLY A 42 -46.83 -3.67 -20.19
C GLY A 42 -45.62 -4.32 -19.55
N CYS A 43 -44.80 -5.04 -20.31
CA CYS A 43 -43.65 -5.75 -19.77
C CYS A 43 -42.60 -4.79 -19.24
N LYS A 44 -42.20 -4.97 -17.98
CA LYS A 44 -41.13 -4.22 -17.29
C LYS A 44 -39.99 -5.11 -16.89
N THR A 45 -40.25 -6.38 -16.63
CA THR A 45 -39.28 -7.36 -16.15
C THR A 45 -39.23 -8.57 -17.07
N ILE A 46 -38.08 -8.92 -17.55
CA ILE A 46 -37.86 -10.19 -18.26
C ILE A 46 -37.43 -11.24 -17.22
N SER A 47 -38.23 -12.33 -17.11
CA SER A 47 -37.99 -13.39 -16.11
C SER A 47 -36.83 -14.33 -16.43
N GLY A 48 -36.32 -14.29 -17.64
CA GLY A 48 -35.15 -15.05 -18.10
C GLY A 48 -34.05 -14.16 -18.64
N SER A 49 -33.25 -14.69 -19.57
CA SER A 49 -32.21 -13.96 -20.26
C SER A 49 -32.73 -13.28 -21.54
N VAL A 50 -32.04 -12.23 -21.94
CA VAL A 50 -32.20 -11.55 -23.23
C VAL A 50 -31.06 -11.95 -24.14
N PHE A 51 -31.33 -12.46 -25.29
CA PHE A 51 -30.35 -12.78 -26.32
C PHE A 51 -30.70 -12.06 -27.63
N VAL A 52 -29.73 -11.26 -28.13
CA VAL A 52 -29.89 -10.46 -29.36
C VAL A 52 -28.72 -10.76 -30.30
N SER A 53 -29.02 -11.38 -31.44
CA SER A 53 -28.03 -11.71 -32.45
C SER A 53 -28.62 -11.80 -33.84
N GLY A 54 -28.47 -10.80 -34.69
CA GLY A 54 -29.06 -10.80 -36.04
C GLY A 54 -28.41 -9.79 -36.97
N ALA A 55 -28.24 -10.18 -38.23
CA ALA A 55 -27.55 -9.37 -39.23
C ALA A 55 -28.29 -8.08 -39.63
N ASP A 56 -29.61 -8.02 -39.41
CA ASP A 56 -30.51 -6.90 -39.74
C ASP A 56 -30.87 -6.04 -38.54
N ILE A 57 -30.34 -6.32 -37.35
CA ILE A 57 -30.69 -5.59 -36.13
C ILE A 57 -29.97 -4.24 -36.12
N THR A 58 -30.76 -3.17 -36.20
CA THR A 58 -30.30 -1.78 -36.26
C THR A 58 -30.60 -0.98 -35.00
N ASN A 59 -31.49 -1.46 -34.13
CA ASN A 59 -31.84 -0.85 -32.86
C ASN A 59 -32.47 -1.86 -31.89
N LEU A 60 -32.56 -1.49 -30.60
CA LEU A 60 -33.14 -2.31 -29.55
C LEU A 60 -34.47 -1.74 -29.03
N ASN A 61 -35.16 -0.90 -29.78
CA ASN A 61 -36.36 -0.18 -29.34
C ASN A 61 -37.51 -1.11 -28.89
N GLY A 62 -37.48 -2.36 -29.34
CA GLY A 62 -38.39 -3.40 -28.86
C GLY A 62 -38.29 -3.67 -27.36
N LEU A 63 -37.15 -3.35 -26.72
CA LEU A 63 -36.89 -3.55 -25.30
C LEU A 63 -37.02 -2.26 -24.46
N SER A 64 -37.53 -1.16 -25.04
CA SER A 64 -37.48 0.18 -24.40
C SER A 64 -38.32 0.33 -23.13
N ASN A 65 -39.20 -0.60 -22.81
CA ASN A 65 -39.98 -0.61 -21.58
C ASN A 65 -39.34 -1.42 -20.46
N ILE A 66 -38.30 -2.21 -20.76
CA ILE A 66 -37.67 -3.15 -19.81
C ILE A 66 -36.80 -2.39 -18.84
N THR A 67 -37.08 -2.60 -17.56
CA THR A 67 -36.32 -2.03 -16.45
C THR A 67 -35.42 -3.06 -15.77
N HIS A 68 -35.78 -4.34 -15.76
CA HIS A 68 -35.07 -5.42 -15.10
C HIS A 68 -35.00 -6.66 -15.98
N VAL A 69 -33.83 -7.33 -15.95
CA VAL A 69 -33.65 -8.65 -16.57
C VAL A 69 -33.13 -9.59 -15.48
N MET A 70 -33.90 -10.66 -15.21
CA MET A 70 -33.56 -11.62 -14.14
C MET A 70 -32.45 -12.60 -14.52
N GLY A 71 -32.13 -12.72 -15.81
CA GLY A 71 -31.03 -13.50 -16.35
C GLY A 71 -29.94 -12.64 -16.98
N ASP A 72 -29.26 -13.19 -17.95
CA ASP A 72 -28.19 -12.51 -18.71
C ASP A 72 -28.78 -11.58 -19.79
N VAL A 73 -28.05 -10.53 -20.13
CA VAL A 73 -28.28 -9.71 -21.33
C VAL A 73 -27.09 -9.94 -22.27
N THR A 74 -27.32 -10.57 -23.40
CA THR A 74 -26.30 -10.92 -24.39
C THR A 74 -26.67 -10.29 -25.74
N ILE A 75 -25.79 -9.37 -26.20
CA ILE A 75 -25.93 -8.63 -27.48
C ILE A 75 -24.70 -8.93 -28.29
N ILE A 76 -24.82 -9.83 -29.25
CA ILE A 76 -23.66 -10.35 -29.98
C ILE A 76 -23.93 -10.45 -31.48
N ASN A 77 -22.87 -10.28 -32.28
CA ASN A 77 -22.92 -10.50 -33.73
C ASN A 77 -24.00 -9.67 -34.45
N ASN A 78 -24.19 -8.40 -34.05
CA ASN A 78 -25.11 -7.48 -34.70
C ASN A 78 -24.32 -6.47 -35.55
N PRO A 79 -24.01 -6.78 -36.80
CA PRO A 79 -23.08 -5.98 -37.62
C PRO A 79 -23.60 -4.58 -38.00
N THR A 80 -24.89 -4.34 -37.83
CA THR A 80 -25.55 -3.08 -38.18
C THR A 80 -26.05 -2.28 -36.98
N LEU A 81 -25.78 -2.74 -35.73
CA LEU A 81 -26.22 -2.09 -34.50
C LEU A 81 -25.28 -0.95 -34.12
N PRO A 82 -25.70 0.35 -34.22
CA PRO A 82 -24.78 1.49 -33.97
C PRO A 82 -24.65 1.89 -32.51
N ASN A 83 -25.63 1.61 -31.66
CA ASN A 83 -25.69 1.95 -30.24
C ASN A 83 -26.70 1.07 -29.49
N MET A 84 -26.81 1.28 -28.17
CA MET A 84 -27.73 0.52 -27.32
C MET A 84 -29.10 1.23 -27.10
N SER A 85 -29.48 2.14 -27.99
CA SER A 85 -30.80 2.80 -27.93
C SER A 85 -31.95 1.74 -27.88
N GLY A 86 -32.88 1.96 -26.96
CA GLY A 86 -33.90 0.97 -26.62
C GLY A 86 -33.69 0.27 -25.30
N LEU A 87 -32.54 0.41 -24.65
CA LEU A 87 -32.32 -0.09 -23.29
C LEU A 87 -32.31 1.04 -22.24
N GLY A 88 -32.80 2.23 -22.59
CA GLY A 88 -32.72 3.42 -21.73
C GLY A 88 -33.48 3.36 -20.41
N ALA A 89 -34.41 2.41 -20.25
CA ALA A 89 -35.10 2.18 -18.99
C ALA A 89 -34.47 1.08 -18.13
N LEU A 90 -33.48 0.33 -18.65
CA LEU A 90 -32.86 -0.80 -17.96
C LEU A 90 -31.99 -0.34 -16.80
N THR A 91 -32.34 -0.75 -15.58
CA THR A 91 -31.64 -0.39 -14.35
C THR A 91 -30.81 -1.53 -13.76
N ASP A 92 -31.30 -2.78 -13.92
CA ASP A 92 -30.74 -3.95 -13.24
C ASP A 92 -30.67 -5.17 -14.14
N ILE A 93 -29.54 -5.88 -14.07
CA ILE A 93 -29.29 -7.17 -14.71
C ILE A 93 -28.86 -8.15 -13.63
N ASN A 94 -29.68 -9.17 -13.31
CA ASN A 94 -29.32 -10.16 -12.29
C ASN A 94 -28.22 -11.14 -12.77
N GLY A 95 -28.11 -11.34 -14.06
CA GLY A 95 -27.05 -12.10 -14.69
C GLY A 95 -25.87 -11.21 -15.12
N ARG A 96 -25.29 -11.57 -16.24
CA ARG A 96 -24.18 -10.86 -16.90
C ARG A 96 -24.66 -9.95 -18.03
N LEU A 97 -23.89 -8.90 -18.31
CA LEU A 97 -24.01 -8.12 -19.54
C LEU A 97 -22.88 -8.51 -20.50
N THR A 98 -23.23 -8.99 -21.69
CA THR A 98 -22.25 -9.31 -22.75
C THR A 98 -22.56 -8.48 -24.00
N ILE A 99 -21.60 -7.69 -24.44
CA ILE A 99 -21.61 -6.88 -25.65
C ILE A 99 -20.41 -7.32 -26.49
N ASN A 100 -20.64 -8.21 -27.46
CA ASN A 100 -19.53 -8.85 -28.16
C ASN A 100 -19.75 -8.86 -29.67
N ASN A 101 -18.67 -8.56 -30.41
CA ASN A 101 -18.64 -8.65 -31.86
C ASN A 101 -19.78 -7.89 -32.57
N ASN A 102 -19.99 -6.63 -32.17
CA ASN A 102 -20.91 -5.71 -32.84
C ASN A 102 -20.07 -4.64 -33.59
N PRO A 103 -19.62 -4.90 -34.80
CA PRO A 103 -18.59 -4.09 -35.45
C PRO A 103 -19.01 -2.66 -35.80
N ALA A 104 -20.32 -2.40 -35.97
CA ALA A 104 -20.84 -1.03 -36.20
C ALA A 104 -21.13 -0.27 -34.89
N LEU A 105 -20.96 -0.89 -33.73
CA LEU A 105 -21.29 -0.27 -32.44
C LEU A 105 -20.29 0.86 -32.14
N LEU A 106 -20.78 2.11 -32.10
CA LEU A 106 -19.97 3.32 -31.87
C LEU A 106 -19.84 3.65 -30.36
N ASN A 107 -20.93 3.44 -29.62
CA ASN A 107 -21.05 3.72 -28.20
C ASN A 107 -22.09 2.80 -27.56
N VAL A 108 -22.17 2.85 -26.23
CA VAL A 108 -23.19 2.10 -25.47
C VAL A 108 -24.29 3.02 -24.92
N ASP A 109 -24.55 4.13 -25.58
CA ASP A 109 -25.67 5.01 -25.28
C ASP A 109 -26.98 4.25 -25.30
N GLY A 110 -27.83 4.49 -24.31
CA GLY A 110 -29.02 3.67 -24.07
C GLY A 110 -28.86 2.79 -22.81
N LEU A 111 -27.65 2.68 -22.21
CA LEU A 111 -27.48 2.01 -20.91
C LEU A 111 -27.34 3.01 -19.75
N GLY A 112 -27.72 4.28 -19.97
CA GLY A 112 -27.48 5.35 -18.99
C GLY A 112 -28.22 5.22 -17.66
N ALA A 113 -29.26 4.41 -17.59
CA ALA A 113 -29.98 4.10 -16.35
C ALA A 113 -29.46 2.86 -15.63
N LEU A 114 -28.57 2.07 -16.25
CA LEU A 114 -28.07 0.82 -15.69
C LEU A 114 -27.16 1.07 -14.49
N THR A 115 -27.58 0.59 -13.32
CA THR A 115 -26.87 0.78 -12.06
C THR A 115 -26.22 -0.49 -11.53
N ASN A 116 -26.82 -1.66 -11.79
CA ASN A 116 -26.38 -2.91 -11.18
C ASN A 116 -26.29 -4.05 -12.20
N ILE A 117 -25.18 -4.77 -12.17
CA ILE A 117 -24.97 -6.04 -12.86
C ILE A 117 -24.51 -7.05 -11.80
N TYR A 118 -25.39 -7.99 -11.45
CA TYR A 118 -25.15 -8.88 -10.31
C TYR A 118 -24.21 -10.06 -10.59
N ASN A 119 -23.78 -10.25 -11.84
CA ASN A 119 -22.72 -11.21 -12.17
C ASN A 119 -21.53 -10.45 -12.76
N GLY A 120 -21.40 -10.29 -14.04
CA GLY A 120 -20.22 -9.62 -14.62
C GLY A 120 -20.55 -8.86 -15.91
N ILE A 121 -19.61 -8.04 -16.36
CA ILE A 121 -19.69 -7.34 -17.63
C ILE A 121 -18.57 -7.78 -18.57
N ASN A 122 -18.92 -8.09 -19.82
CA ASN A 122 -17.98 -8.35 -20.91
C ASN A 122 -18.27 -7.45 -22.11
N VAL A 123 -17.34 -6.56 -22.44
CA VAL A 123 -17.36 -5.74 -23.67
C VAL A 123 -16.18 -6.15 -24.52
N GLU A 124 -16.47 -6.87 -25.61
CA GLU A 124 -15.40 -7.54 -26.39
C GLU A 124 -15.62 -7.45 -27.89
N GLY A 125 -14.55 -7.19 -28.64
CA GLY A 125 -14.54 -7.35 -30.09
C GLY A 125 -15.38 -6.33 -30.87
N ASN A 126 -15.70 -5.17 -30.27
CA ASN A 126 -16.50 -4.14 -30.91
C ASN A 126 -15.58 -3.15 -31.65
N GLN A 127 -15.44 -3.35 -32.98
CA GLN A 127 -14.40 -2.72 -33.80
C GLN A 127 -14.52 -1.18 -33.89
N SER A 128 -15.71 -0.62 -33.79
CA SER A 128 -15.95 0.82 -33.89
C SER A 128 -16.26 1.48 -32.54
N LEU A 129 -16.18 0.76 -31.43
CA LEU A 129 -16.54 1.28 -30.10
C LEU A 129 -15.51 2.26 -29.59
N THR A 130 -15.88 3.55 -29.50
CA THR A 130 -14.96 4.64 -29.11
C THR A 130 -15.01 4.93 -27.61
N ASP A 131 -16.16 4.77 -26.95
CA ASP A 131 -16.35 5.06 -25.54
C ASP A 131 -17.44 4.19 -24.91
N LEU A 132 -17.47 4.22 -23.58
CA LEU A 132 -18.42 3.49 -22.74
C LEU A 132 -19.29 4.45 -21.90
N SER A 133 -19.40 5.73 -22.26
CA SER A 133 -20.04 6.77 -21.46
C SER A 133 -21.50 6.45 -21.11
N GLY A 134 -22.20 5.65 -21.94
CA GLY A 134 -23.53 5.12 -21.64
C GLY A 134 -23.62 4.27 -20.36
N LEU A 135 -22.50 3.82 -19.77
CA LEU A 135 -22.47 3.08 -18.49
C LEU A 135 -22.16 3.98 -17.27
N GLN A 136 -22.27 5.30 -17.40
CA GLN A 136 -21.90 6.25 -16.33
C GLN A 136 -22.63 6.09 -15.00
N SER A 137 -23.82 5.44 -15.00
CA SER A 137 -24.59 5.17 -13.78
C SER A 137 -24.20 3.86 -13.09
N LEU A 138 -23.42 3.01 -13.77
CA LEU A 138 -23.04 1.70 -13.26
C LEU A 138 -22.21 1.84 -11.99
N SER A 139 -22.70 1.27 -10.90
CA SER A 139 -22.10 1.36 -9.57
C SER A 139 -21.81 0.01 -8.92
N TYR A 140 -22.39 -1.05 -9.47
CA TYR A 140 -22.21 -2.39 -8.95
C TYR A 140 -21.99 -3.42 -10.07
N VAL A 141 -20.86 -4.12 -9.98
CA VAL A 141 -20.53 -5.30 -10.80
C VAL A 141 -19.92 -6.32 -9.85
N ASN A 142 -20.50 -7.51 -9.74
CA ASN A 142 -20.07 -8.47 -8.73
C ASN A 142 -18.88 -9.33 -9.19
N SER A 143 -19.06 -10.20 -10.18
CA SER A 143 -18.09 -11.24 -10.52
C SER A 143 -16.90 -10.67 -11.28
N TYR A 144 -17.06 -10.35 -12.55
CA TYR A 144 -15.94 -9.89 -13.39
C TYR A 144 -16.25 -8.60 -14.17
N LEU A 145 -15.19 -7.85 -14.44
CA LEU A 145 -15.18 -6.71 -15.35
C LEU A 145 -14.17 -6.97 -16.46
N ARG A 146 -14.64 -7.17 -17.69
CA ARG A 146 -13.80 -7.48 -18.85
C ARG A 146 -14.09 -6.52 -20.01
N VAL A 147 -13.06 -5.79 -20.45
CA VAL A 147 -13.10 -4.87 -21.60
C VAL A 147 -11.91 -5.18 -22.48
N VAL A 148 -12.15 -5.91 -23.57
CA VAL A 148 -11.04 -6.40 -24.38
C VAL A 148 -11.36 -6.38 -25.87
N TYR A 149 -10.33 -6.30 -26.70
CA TYR A 149 -10.44 -6.34 -28.18
C TYR A 149 -11.37 -5.25 -28.77
N ASN A 150 -11.33 -4.04 -28.18
CA ASN A 150 -12.03 -2.87 -28.73
C ASN A 150 -10.98 -1.88 -29.27
N PRO A 151 -10.58 -1.99 -30.54
CA PRO A 151 -9.35 -1.39 -31.06
C PRO A 151 -9.33 0.13 -31.09
N VAL A 152 -10.49 0.79 -31.04
CA VAL A 152 -10.59 2.26 -31.06
C VAL A 152 -11.11 2.84 -29.74
N LEU A 153 -11.27 2.01 -28.69
CA LEU A 153 -11.72 2.46 -27.37
C LEU A 153 -10.61 3.27 -26.69
N THR A 154 -10.96 4.49 -26.25
CA THR A 154 -10.01 5.44 -25.66
C THR A 154 -10.09 5.56 -24.14
N SER A 155 -11.21 5.15 -23.50
CA SER A 155 -11.44 5.36 -22.09
C SER A 155 -12.27 4.26 -21.43
N VAL A 156 -11.93 3.98 -20.16
CA VAL A 156 -12.69 3.13 -19.24
C VAL A 156 -13.12 3.92 -17.98
N GLU A 157 -13.16 5.26 -18.06
CA GLU A 157 -13.46 6.16 -16.92
C GLU A 157 -14.83 5.90 -16.27
N VAL A 158 -15.76 5.33 -17.00
CA VAL A 158 -17.13 5.03 -16.53
C VAL A 158 -17.17 4.09 -15.32
N PHE A 159 -16.16 3.28 -15.12
CA PHE A 159 -16.10 2.32 -14.01
C PHE A 159 -15.63 2.92 -12.67
N ASN A 160 -15.54 4.25 -12.58
CA ASN A 160 -15.04 4.94 -11.39
C ASN A 160 -15.88 4.80 -10.12
N LYS A 161 -17.09 4.23 -10.21
CA LYS A 161 -17.95 3.92 -9.07
C LYS A 161 -17.79 2.47 -8.57
N ILE A 162 -17.12 1.60 -9.35
CA ILE A 162 -16.90 0.21 -8.98
C ILE A 162 -15.76 0.14 -7.96
N THR A 163 -15.99 -0.54 -6.85
CA THR A 163 -15.03 -0.63 -5.73
C THR A 163 -14.40 -2.01 -5.57
N SER A 164 -15.02 -3.04 -6.13
CA SER A 164 -14.51 -4.40 -6.11
C SER A 164 -15.07 -5.23 -7.25
N VAL A 165 -14.32 -6.25 -7.66
CA VAL A 165 -14.77 -7.35 -8.51
C VAL A 165 -14.34 -8.65 -7.83
N THR A 166 -15.26 -9.61 -7.68
CA THR A 166 -14.95 -10.81 -6.87
C THR A 166 -14.21 -11.89 -7.64
N ASP A 167 -14.20 -11.83 -8.97
CA ASP A 167 -13.51 -12.78 -9.83
C ASP A 167 -12.36 -12.07 -10.57
N PHE A 168 -12.50 -11.71 -11.83
CA PHE A 168 -11.37 -11.11 -12.54
C PHE A 168 -11.66 -9.73 -13.14
N LEU A 169 -10.63 -8.90 -13.11
CA LEU A 169 -10.56 -7.61 -13.79
C LEU A 169 -9.65 -7.76 -15.02
N SER A 170 -10.17 -7.55 -16.20
CA SER A 170 -9.39 -7.66 -17.43
C SER A 170 -9.63 -6.47 -18.36
N VAL A 171 -8.55 -5.74 -18.66
CA VAL A 171 -8.54 -4.67 -19.67
C VAL A 171 -7.40 -4.94 -20.64
N GLY A 172 -7.75 -5.29 -21.88
CA GLY A 172 -6.70 -5.73 -22.81
C GLY A 172 -7.08 -5.65 -24.29
N ALA A 173 -6.07 -5.64 -25.14
CA ALA A 173 -6.23 -5.50 -26.58
C ALA A 173 -7.10 -4.29 -26.98
N ASN A 174 -6.89 -3.17 -26.25
CA ASN A 174 -7.46 -1.88 -26.56
C ASN A 174 -6.33 -0.89 -26.90
N PRO A 175 -5.75 -0.95 -28.11
CA PRO A 175 -4.50 -0.25 -28.45
C PRO A 175 -4.57 1.28 -28.37
N MET A 176 -5.78 1.87 -28.39
CA MET A 176 -5.96 3.30 -28.26
C MET A 176 -6.21 3.75 -26.82
N LEU A 177 -6.26 2.82 -25.85
CA LEU A 177 -6.50 3.13 -24.44
C LEU A 177 -5.24 3.71 -23.78
N GLU A 178 -5.34 4.97 -23.31
CA GLU A 178 -4.21 5.69 -22.70
C GLU A 178 -4.18 5.62 -21.17
N SER A 179 -5.32 5.36 -20.52
CA SER A 179 -5.48 5.41 -19.06
C SER A 179 -6.46 4.38 -18.51
N LEU A 180 -6.19 3.93 -17.31
CA LEU A 180 -7.06 3.06 -16.50
C LEU A 180 -7.81 3.84 -15.39
N SER A 181 -7.91 5.16 -15.49
CA SER A 181 -8.41 6.04 -14.40
C SER A 181 -9.78 5.64 -13.84
N GLY A 182 -10.64 5.02 -14.66
CA GLY A 182 -11.93 4.49 -14.22
C GLY A 182 -11.86 3.36 -13.20
N LEU A 183 -10.71 2.72 -13.05
CA LEU A 183 -10.54 1.58 -12.12
C LEU A 183 -9.98 1.99 -10.75
N ARG A 184 -9.76 3.30 -10.54
CA ARG A 184 -9.05 3.87 -9.38
C ARG A 184 -9.67 3.58 -8.00
N ASN A 185 -10.92 3.14 -7.95
CA ASN A 185 -11.61 2.83 -6.71
C ASN A 185 -11.72 1.32 -6.44
N ILE A 186 -11.19 0.47 -7.33
CA ILE A 186 -11.16 -0.98 -7.13
C ILE A 186 -10.06 -1.31 -6.13
N THR A 187 -10.45 -1.88 -5.00
CA THR A 187 -9.55 -2.21 -3.90
C THR A 187 -9.10 -3.67 -3.89
N THR A 188 -9.93 -4.55 -4.42
CA THR A 188 -9.67 -6.00 -4.48
C THR A 188 -10.23 -6.61 -5.77
N ALA A 189 -9.52 -7.62 -6.26
CA ALA A 189 -9.97 -8.52 -7.32
C ALA A 189 -9.38 -9.90 -7.05
N ASN A 190 -10.01 -10.99 -7.54
CA ASN A 190 -9.34 -12.29 -7.49
C ASN A 190 -8.12 -12.26 -8.42
N SER A 191 -8.32 -11.95 -9.68
CA SER A 191 -7.21 -11.84 -10.64
C SER A 191 -7.30 -10.56 -11.45
N VAL A 192 -6.15 -10.01 -11.85
CA VAL A 192 -6.06 -8.80 -12.66
C VAL A 192 -5.20 -9.07 -13.89
N SER A 193 -5.69 -8.65 -15.05
CA SER A 193 -4.97 -8.71 -16.32
C SER A 193 -5.05 -7.38 -17.07
N ILE A 194 -3.92 -6.73 -17.27
CA ILE A 194 -3.77 -5.51 -18.07
C ILE A 194 -2.77 -5.80 -19.19
N ALA A 195 -3.27 -5.98 -20.41
CA ALA A 195 -2.40 -6.44 -21.48
C ALA A 195 -2.82 -5.93 -22.86
N LEU A 196 -1.82 -5.81 -23.78
CA LEU A 196 -2.06 -5.45 -25.19
C LEU A 196 -2.75 -4.07 -25.33
N ASN A 197 -2.35 -3.11 -24.51
CA ASN A 197 -2.81 -1.73 -24.60
C ASN A 197 -1.64 -0.84 -25.05
N ASP A 198 -1.52 -0.63 -26.36
CA ASP A 198 -0.31 -0.06 -26.99
C ASP A 198 -0.02 1.38 -26.53
N LYS A 199 -1.06 2.15 -26.17
CA LYS A 199 -0.93 3.54 -25.72
C LYS A 199 -0.95 3.71 -24.20
N LEU A 200 -1.04 2.64 -23.41
CA LEU A 200 -1.11 2.74 -21.95
C LEU A 200 0.22 3.22 -21.36
N LEU A 201 0.20 4.37 -20.68
CA LEU A 201 1.40 5.03 -20.15
C LEU A 201 1.75 4.64 -18.71
N ASN A 202 0.73 4.34 -17.89
CA ASN A 202 0.88 4.05 -16.45
C ASN A 202 -0.28 3.18 -15.94
N LEU A 203 -0.15 2.73 -14.69
CA LEU A 203 -1.15 1.92 -14.00
C LEU A 203 -1.90 2.69 -12.88
N ASP A 204 -1.94 4.02 -12.93
CA ASP A 204 -2.50 4.85 -11.85
C ASP A 204 -3.97 4.54 -11.52
N GLY A 205 -4.69 3.94 -12.46
CA GLY A 205 -6.03 3.40 -12.23
C GLY A 205 -6.08 2.20 -11.27
N LEU A 206 -4.95 1.61 -10.91
CA LEU A 206 -4.88 0.48 -9.96
C LEU A 206 -4.36 0.89 -8.58
N LYS A 207 -4.18 2.18 -8.32
CA LYS A 207 -3.56 2.68 -7.07
C LYS A 207 -4.29 2.29 -5.78
N SER A 208 -5.57 1.95 -5.84
CA SER A 208 -6.32 1.48 -4.67
C SER A 208 -6.29 -0.03 -4.48
N LEU A 209 -5.74 -0.77 -5.44
CA LEU A 209 -5.64 -2.23 -5.36
C LEU A 209 -4.65 -2.64 -4.26
N THR A 210 -5.13 -3.37 -3.28
CA THR A 210 -4.32 -3.80 -2.12
C THR A 210 -3.94 -5.28 -2.18
N SER A 211 -4.76 -6.09 -2.82
CA SER A 211 -4.50 -7.53 -2.93
C SER A 211 -5.21 -8.16 -4.11
N THR A 212 -4.62 -9.25 -4.60
CA THR A 212 -5.28 -10.24 -5.46
C THR A 212 -5.18 -11.61 -4.80
N THR A 213 -6.23 -12.42 -4.87
CA THR A 213 -6.20 -13.80 -4.36
C THR A 213 -5.70 -14.81 -5.41
N GLY A 214 -5.78 -14.45 -6.68
CA GLY A 214 -5.25 -15.16 -7.83
C GLY A 214 -3.99 -14.48 -8.37
N TYR A 215 -3.99 -14.16 -9.66
CA TYR A 215 -2.82 -13.62 -10.36
C TYR A 215 -2.90 -12.12 -10.65
N LEU A 216 -1.73 -11.53 -10.90
CA LEU A 216 -1.57 -10.22 -11.54
C LEU A 216 -0.72 -10.38 -12.81
N TYR A 217 -1.32 -10.08 -13.95
CA TYR A 217 -0.67 -10.11 -15.27
C TYR A 217 -0.60 -8.71 -15.87
N ILE A 218 0.60 -8.22 -16.12
CA ILE A 218 0.89 -6.95 -16.79
C ILE A 218 1.76 -7.27 -18.02
N GLY A 219 1.18 -7.21 -19.20
CA GLY A 219 1.92 -7.65 -20.39
C GLY A 219 1.57 -6.94 -21.67
N TYR A 220 2.56 -6.84 -22.59
CA TYR A 220 2.34 -6.27 -23.91
C TYR A 220 1.77 -4.83 -23.87
N ASN A 221 2.28 -4.00 -22.95
CA ASN A 221 1.98 -2.57 -22.90
C ASN A 221 3.28 -1.80 -23.21
N PRO A 222 3.60 -1.57 -24.48
CA PRO A 222 4.93 -1.15 -24.92
C PRO A 222 5.33 0.25 -24.43
N LEU A 223 4.39 1.13 -24.09
CA LEU A 223 4.65 2.47 -23.57
C LEU A 223 4.57 2.56 -22.05
N LEU A 224 4.32 1.46 -21.34
CA LEU A 224 4.28 1.45 -19.87
C LEU A 224 5.68 1.65 -19.31
N THR A 225 5.92 2.78 -18.63
CA THR A 225 7.25 3.17 -18.14
C THR A 225 7.53 2.79 -16.68
N ASN A 226 6.51 2.61 -15.85
CA ASN A 226 6.63 2.32 -14.42
C ASN A 226 5.40 1.58 -13.88
N LEU A 227 5.51 1.07 -12.64
CA LEU A 227 4.46 0.33 -11.96
C LEU A 227 3.90 1.09 -10.73
N GLN A 228 4.09 2.41 -10.65
CA GLN A 228 3.71 3.20 -9.46
C GLN A 228 2.23 3.09 -9.08
N GLY A 229 1.35 2.82 -10.06
CA GLY A 229 -0.06 2.51 -9.80
C GLY A 229 -0.31 1.25 -8.96
N LEU A 230 0.70 0.43 -8.70
CA LEU A 230 0.63 -0.76 -7.84
C LEU A 230 1.23 -0.54 -6.44
N GLY A 231 1.54 0.71 -6.07
CA GLY A 231 2.27 1.06 -4.83
C GLY A 231 1.60 0.64 -3.53
N ASN A 232 0.30 0.36 -3.53
CA ASN A 232 -0.44 -0.14 -2.38
C ASN A 232 -0.67 -1.66 -2.38
N LEU A 233 -0.21 -2.36 -3.42
CA LEU A 233 -0.42 -3.81 -3.56
C LEU A 233 0.51 -4.58 -2.62
N LYS A 234 -0.08 -5.34 -1.69
CA LYS A 234 0.66 -6.10 -0.68
C LYS A 234 0.74 -7.59 -1.00
N ASN A 235 -0.34 -8.17 -1.51
CA ASN A 235 -0.44 -9.61 -1.66
C ASN A 235 -0.94 -10.00 -3.04
N ILE A 236 -0.24 -10.96 -3.65
CA ILE A 236 -0.67 -11.67 -4.85
C ILE A 236 -0.73 -13.15 -4.48
N GLY A 237 -1.94 -13.71 -4.42
CA GLY A 237 -2.15 -15.06 -3.89
C GLY A 237 -1.53 -16.17 -4.73
N TYR A 238 -1.37 -15.96 -6.03
CA TYR A 238 -0.80 -16.96 -6.92
C TYR A 238 0.44 -16.41 -7.64
N TYR A 239 0.34 -15.86 -8.86
CA TYR A 239 1.52 -15.42 -9.59
C TYR A 239 1.46 -13.95 -10.01
N LEU A 240 2.63 -13.32 -10.00
CA LEU A 240 2.92 -12.05 -10.67
C LEU A 240 3.59 -12.34 -12.00
N ASN A 241 3.06 -11.82 -13.10
CA ASN A 241 3.69 -11.91 -14.41
C ASN A 241 3.81 -10.53 -15.05
N ILE A 242 5.03 -10.10 -15.32
CA ILE A 242 5.37 -8.83 -15.99
C ILE A 242 6.16 -9.19 -17.27
N THR A 243 5.52 -9.01 -18.43
CA THR A 243 6.13 -9.47 -19.69
C THR A 243 5.87 -8.54 -20.85
N ASN A 244 6.84 -8.39 -21.74
CA ASN A 244 6.71 -7.63 -22.99
C ASN A 244 6.27 -6.15 -22.80
N ASN A 245 6.74 -5.51 -21.74
CA ASN A 245 6.54 -4.07 -21.51
C ASN A 245 7.83 -3.32 -21.89
N ASN A 246 7.93 -2.94 -23.15
CA ASN A 246 9.22 -2.53 -23.74
C ASN A 246 9.78 -1.23 -23.13
N ALA A 247 8.94 -0.30 -22.67
CA ALA A 247 9.40 0.95 -22.06
C ALA A 247 9.66 0.84 -20.55
N LEU A 248 9.34 -0.31 -19.93
CA LEU A 248 9.51 -0.51 -18.49
C LEU A 248 10.99 -0.59 -18.13
N THR A 249 11.47 0.27 -17.23
CA THR A 249 12.88 0.33 -16.81
C THR A 249 13.11 -0.17 -15.39
N SER A 250 12.09 -0.10 -14.51
CA SER A 250 12.18 -0.45 -13.10
C SER A 250 10.90 -1.15 -12.60
N LEU A 251 11.04 -2.00 -11.58
CA LEU A 251 9.91 -2.57 -10.84
C LEU A 251 9.42 -1.68 -9.70
N THR A 252 9.96 -0.48 -9.56
CA THR A 252 9.48 0.51 -8.58
C THR A 252 7.97 0.74 -8.74
N GLY A 253 7.25 0.70 -7.64
CA GLY A 253 5.78 0.64 -7.58
C GLY A 253 5.28 -0.71 -7.06
N LEU A 254 6.15 -1.72 -6.93
CA LEU A 254 5.85 -2.95 -6.20
C LEU A 254 6.49 -2.97 -4.81
N ASP A 255 6.90 -1.81 -4.29
CA ASP A 255 7.67 -1.69 -3.04
C ASP A 255 6.91 -2.17 -1.80
N SER A 256 5.58 -2.16 -1.85
CA SER A 256 4.71 -2.66 -0.78
C SER A 256 4.40 -4.16 -0.87
N LEU A 257 4.88 -4.86 -1.90
CA LEU A 257 4.56 -6.27 -2.10
C LEU A 257 5.24 -7.13 -1.03
N GLU A 258 4.42 -7.87 -0.28
CA GLU A 258 4.85 -8.74 0.82
C GLU A 258 4.81 -10.23 0.43
N LEU A 259 3.90 -10.61 -0.48
CA LEU A 259 3.66 -12.00 -0.86
C LEU A 259 3.32 -12.16 -2.34
N ALA A 260 3.98 -13.12 -2.98
CA ALA A 260 3.60 -13.73 -4.25
C ALA A 260 4.12 -15.18 -4.25
N SER A 261 3.34 -16.15 -4.76
CA SER A 261 3.78 -17.55 -4.81
C SER A 261 4.72 -17.85 -5.98
N GLN A 262 4.58 -17.10 -7.08
CA GLN A 262 5.43 -17.19 -8.26
C GLN A 262 5.63 -15.80 -8.87
N ILE A 263 6.85 -15.49 -9.29
CA ILE A 263 7.19 -14.23 -9.96
C ILE A 263 7.84 -14.53 -11.31
N GLN A 264 7.21 -14.06 -12.39
CA GLN A 264 7.70 -14.14 -13.75
C GLN A 264 7.96 -12.74 -14.28
N ILE A 265 9.20 -12.46 -14.67
CA ILE A 265 9.62 -11.16 -15.24
C ILE A 265 10.42 -11.46 -16.50
N GLN A 266 9.81 -11.26 -17.65
CA GLN A 266 10.45 -11.70 -18.89
C GLN A 266 10.16 -10.77 -20.08
N ASN A 267 11.08 -10.74 -21.02
CA ASN A 267 10.92 -10.00 -22.28
C ASN A 267 10.62 -8.50 -22.09
N ASN A 268 11.24 -7.85 -21.08
CA ASN A 268 11.16 -6.40 -20.87
C ASN A 268 12.57 -5.82 -21.20
N PRO A 269 12.86 -5.50 -22.46
CA PRO A 269 14.23 -5.28 -22.93
C PRO A 269 14.95 -4.06 -22.31
N ASN A 270 14.21 -3.13 -21.72
CA ASN A 270 14.76 -1.96 -21.04
C ASN A 270 14.72 -2.06 -19.50
N LEU A 271 14.17 -3.16 -18.94
CA LEU A 271 14.08 -3.37 -17.50
C LEU A 271 15.44 -3.76 -16.93
N SER A 272 16.13 -2.82 -16.29
CA SER A 272 17.43 -3.01 -15.62
C SER A 272 17.38 -2.94 -14.10
N GLU A 273 16.29 -2.39 -13.52
CA GLU A 273 16.11 -2.18 -12.08
C GLU A 273 15.00 -3.08 -11.53
N CYS A 274 15.28 -4.35 -11.30
CA CYS A 274 14.34 -5.29 -10.70
C CYS A 274 14.67 -5.69 -9.27
N ALA A 275 15.86 -5.38 -8.79
CA ALA A 275 16.26 -5.57 -7.40
C ALA A 275 15.68 -4.46 -6.52
N ILE A 276 14.37 -4.43 -6.35
CA ILE A 276 13.70 -3.60 -5.35
C ILE A 276 13.49 -4.41 -4.06
N ARG A 277 13.32 -3.71 -2.94
CA ARG A 277 13.29 -4.34 -1.61
C ARG A 277 12.29 -5.48 -1.49
N SER A 278 11.05 -5.29 -1.92
CA SER A 278 9.97 -6.29 -1.86
C SER A 278 10.32 -7.55 -2.65
N ILE A 279 10.81 -7.42 -3.87
CA ILE A 279 11.22 -8.53 -4.74
C ILE A 279 12.39 -9.28 -4.12
N CYS A 280 13.39 -8.57 -3.60
CA CYS A 280 14.54 -9.19 -2.92
C CYS A 280 14.13 -9.88 -1.61
N ALA A 281 13.17 -9.32 -0.87
CA ALA A 281 12.61 -9.94 0.32
C ALA A 281 11.96 -11.29 0.01
N ILE A 282 11.10 -11.32 -1.01
CA ILE A 282 10.41 -12.55 -1.44
C ILE A 282 11.41 -13.58 -1.97
N LEU A 283 12.42 -13.14 -2.75
CA LEU A 283 13.48 -14.00 -3.29
C LEU A 283 14.25 -14.69 -2.17
N ASN A 284 14.76 -13.93 -1.20
CA ASN A 284 15.62 -14.44 -0.14
C ASN A 284 14.88 -15.27 0.92
N ALA A 285 13.59 -15.00 1.12
CA ALA A 285 12.73 -15.83 1.95
C ALA A 285 12.40 -17.19 1.30
N ASN A 286 12.83 -17.43 0.05
CA ASN A 286 12.38 -18.56 -0.79
C ASN A 286 10.86 -18.68 -0.82
N ALA A 287 10.17 -17.54 -0.71
CA ALA A 287 8.71 -17.50 -0.62
C ALA A 287 8.02 -17.66 -1.97
N ALA A 288 8.77 -17.56 -3.09
CA ALA A 288 8.25 -17.67 -4.44
C ALA A 288 9.22 -18.40 -5.38
N SER A 289 8.65 -19.01 -6.42
CA SER A 289 9.43 -19.45 -7.59
C SER A 289 9.69 -18.27 -8.50
N PHE A 290 10.94 -18.00 -8.84
CA PHE A 290 11.33 -16.90 -9.74
C PHE A 290 11.69 -17.40 -11.12
N PHE A 291 11.11 -16.78 -12.13
CA PHE A 291 11.46 -16.96 -13.54
C PHE A 291 11.78 -15.59 -14.15
N VAL A 292 13.06 -15.28 -14.26
CA VAL A 292 13.56 -13.97 -14.73
C VAL A 292 14.45 -14.21 -15.94
N THR A 293 14.07 -13.68 -17.13
CA THR A 293 14.80 -13.88 -18.36
C THR A 293 14.47 -12.82 -19.42
N SER A 294 15.40 -12.60 -20.35
CA SER A 294 15.18 -11.73 -21.51
C SER A 294 14.80 -10.29 -21.16
N ASN A 295 15.34 -9.77 -20.07
CA ASN A 295 15.28 -8.36 -19.70
C ASN A 295 16.64 -7.69 -19.95
N ALA A 296 16.80 -6.41 -19.56
CA ALA A 296 18.09 -5.74 -19.61
C ALA A 296 19.08 -6.32 -18.60
N THR A 297 20.38 -6.00 -18.79
CA THR A 297 21.45 -6.35 -17.84
C THR A 297 21.13 -5.86 -16.44
N GLY A 298 21.31 -6.73 -15.45
CA GLY A 298 20.90 -6.51 -14.05
C GLY A 298 19.57 -7.21 -13.70
N CYS A 299 18.75 -7.49 -14.71
CA CYS A 299 17.47 -8.19 -14.59
C CYS A 299 17.32 -9.37 -15.57
N ASN A 300 18.38 -9.76 -16.25
CA ASN A 300 18.27 -10.74 -17.33
C ASN A 300 18.17 -12.18 -16.83
N THR A 301 18.64 -12.47 -15.66
CA THR A 301 18.58 -13.80 -15.04
C THR A 301 18.28 -13.73 -13.55
N GLY A 302 17.77 -14.83 -12.98
CA GLY A 302 17.59 -14.93 -11.53
C GLY A 302 18.90 -14.75 -10.73
N GLN A 303 20.05 -15.16 -11.33
CA GLN A 303 21.37 -14.96 -10.71
C GLN A 303 21.78 -13.48 -10.69
N GLU A 304 21.51 -12.73 -11.76
CA GLU A 304 21.73 -11.27 -11.78
C GLU A 304 20.86 -10.58 -10.74
N LEU A 305 19.58 -10.92 -10.69
CA LEU A 305 18.65 -10.39 -9.69
C LEU A 305 19.17 -10.66 -8.26
N ALA A 306 19.56 -11.88 -7.93
CA ALA A 306 20.11 -12.23 -6.63
C ALA A 306 21.39 -11.43 -6.31
N THR A 307 22.28 -11.27 -7.31
CA THR A 307 23.49 -10.47 -7.16
C THR A 307 23.20 -8.99 -6.90
N GLN A 308 22.19 -8.43 -7.55
CA GLN A 308 21.78 -7.04 -7.32
C GLN A 308 21.08 -6.89 -5.96
N CYS A 309 20.25 -7.85 -5.56
CA CYS A 309 19.64 -7.87 -4.25
C CYS A 309 20.66 -7.86 -3.12
N ALA A 310 21.74 -8.62 -3.25
CA ALA A 310 22.85 -8.64 -2.27
C ALA A 310 23.58 -7.30 -2.11
N LYS A 311 23.43 -6.37 -3.05
CA LYS A 311 24.05 -5.03 -3.03
C LYS A 311 23.13 -3.93 -2.51
N LEU A 312 21.86 -4.21 -2.23
CA LEU A 312 20.96 -3.20 -1.71
C LEU A 312 21.43 -2.73 -0.32
N PRO A 313 21.56 -1.41 -0.11
CA PRO A 313 21.93 -0.88 1.19
C PRO A 313 20.83 -1.16 2.21
N ILE A 314 21.24 -1.33 3.48
CA ILE A 314 20.29 -1.42 4.58
C ILE A 314 19.49 -0.12 4.69
N ASP A 315 18.19 -0.26 4.87
CA ASP A 315 17.34 0.90 5.10
C ASP A 315 17.23 1.20 6.59
N LEU A 316 17.98 2.21 7.02
CA LEU A 316 17.91 2.73 8.36
C LEU A 316 16.70 3.68 8.47
N VAL A 317 15.60 3.17 9.07
CA VAL A 317 14.34 3.94 9.24
C VAL A 317 14.52 5.11 10.19
N SER A 318 15.24 4.88 11.29
CA SER A 318 15.51 5.90 12.29
C SER A 318 16.83 5.67 12.99
N PHE A 319 17.47 6.76 13.39
CA PHE A 319 18.57 6.76 14.32
C PHE A 319 18.40 7.96 15.26
N SER A 320 18.38 7.72 16.54
CA SER A 320 18.14 8.72 17.58
C SER A 320 19.02 8.49 18.79
N GLY A 321 19.21 9.53 19.60
CA GLY A 321 19.95 9.46 20.86
C GLY A 321 19.28 10.30 21.94
N GLU A 322 19.31 9.81 23.15
CA GLU A 322 18.74 10.46 24.34
C GLU A 322 19.74 10.41 25.48
N SER A 323 19.89 11.54 26.21
CA SER A 323 20.72 11.58 27.41
C SER A 323 19.96 11.00 28.60
N LYS A 324 20.57 10.01 29.27
CA LYS A 324 20.05 9.37 30.49
C LYS A 324 21.11 9.35 31.59
N MET A 325 20.70 8.96 32.79
CA MET A 325 21.63 8.90 33.95
C MET A 325 22.78 7.92 33.74
N GLU A 326 22.55 6.79 33.07
CA GLU A 326 23.56 5.79 32.75
C GLU A 326 24.45 6.14 31.58
N GLY A 327 24.20 7.26 30.88
CA GLY A 327 24.90 7.69 29.68
C GLY A 327 23.95 8.04 28.53
N ASN A 328 24.49 8.26 27.35
CA ASN A 328 23.66 8.49 26.18
C ASN A 328 23.16 7.17 25.58
N VAL A 329 21.86 7.01 25.52
CA VAL A 329 21.20 5.84 24.90
C VAL A 329 20.91 6.13 23.45
N LEU A 330 21.50 5.37 22.57
CA LEU A 330 21.29 5.41 21.13
C LEU A 330 20.29 4.32 20.73
N LYS A 331 19.36 4.64 19.86
CA LYS A 331 18.37 3.69 19.32
C LYS A 331 18.27 3.84 17.82
N TRP A 332 18.17 2.73 17.11
CA TRP A 332 17.89 2.76 15.68
C TRP A 332 17.02 1.60 15.28
N VAL A 333 16.36 1.79 14.14
CA VAL A 333 15.46 0.82 13.52
C VAL A 333 15.90 0.61 12.09
N THR A 334 16.08 -0.63 11.69
CA THR A 334 16.23 -1.03 10.29
C THR A 334 14.89 -1.52 9.77
N ALA A 335 14.53 -1.18 8.52
CA ALA A 335 13.34 -1.75 7.88
C ALA A 335 13.60 -3.17 7.38
N SER A 336 14.81 -3.38 6.86
CA SER A 336 15.32 -4.67 6.40
C SER A 336 16.83 -4.70 6.53
N GLU A 337 17.42 -5.89 6.55
CA GLU A 337 18.86 -6.09 6.52
C GLU A 337 19.20 -7.15 5.48
N ILE A 338 20.25 -6.93 4.72
CA ILE A 338 20.80 -7.88 3.76
C ILE A 338 22.31 -7.91 3.96
N ASN A 339 22.87 -9.10 4.13
CA ASN A 339 24.30 -9.31 4.29
C ASN A 339 24.92 -8.52 5.48
N ASN A 340 24.09 -8.07 6.44
CA ASN A 340 24.54 -7.20 7.54
C ASN A 340 25.33 -7.96 8.60
N LYS A 341 26.59 -7.61 8.75
CA LYS A 341 27.44 -8.07 9.86
C LYS A 341 27.08 -7.34 11.16
N GLY A 342 26.79 -6.02 11.05
CA GLY A 342 26.42 -5.20 12.21
C GLY A 342 26.78 -3.73 12.06
N PHE A 343 26.68 -3.03 13.18
CA PHE A 343 26.85 -1.59 13.28
C PHE A 343 28.00 -1.25 14.23
N GLU A 344 29.04 -0.57 13.73
CA GLU A 344 29.96 0.14 14.60
C GLU A 344 29.32 1.45 15.04
N VAL A 345 29.27 1.65 16.35
CA VAL A 345 28.81 2.91 16.93
C VAL A 345 30.03 3.81 17.10
N GLU A 346 29.97 4.97 16.49
CA GLU A 346 31.05 5.95 16.52
C GLU A 346 30.57 7.24 17.17
N LYS A 347 31.46 7.86 18.02
CA LYS A 347 31.22 9.17 18.63
C LYS A 347 32.28 10.19 18.29
N SER A 348 31.88 11.46 18.37
CA SER A 348 32.76 12.61 18.19
C SER A 348 32.37 13.76 19.13
N SER A 349 33.37 14.52 19.60
CA SER A 349 33.14 15.76 20.34
C SER A 349 32.98 16.99 19.44
N ASN A 350 33.36 16.90 18.16
CA ASN A 350 33.42 18.03 17.23
C ASN A 350 32.70 17.81 15.90
N GLY A 351 32.07 16.64 15.72
CA GLY A 351 31.37 16.25 14.51
C GLY A 351 32.25 15.98 13.28
N LYS A 352 33.57 16.00 13.42
CA LYS A 352 34.56 15.81 12.35
C LYS A 352 35.36 14.53 12.51
N SER A 353 35.97 14.33 13.69
CA SER A 353 36.78 13.15 14.00
C SER A 353 35.98 12.19 14.85
N PHE A 354 35.73 11.00 14.33
CA PHE A 354 34.92 9.97 14.97
C PHE A 354 35.80 8.84 15.51
N GLN A 355 35.44 8.34 16.69
CA GLN A 355 36.04 7.20 17.34
C GLN A 355 34.99 6.11 17.52
N LYS A 356 35.33 4.86 17.17
CA LYS A 356 34.51 3.69 17.48
C LYS A 356 34.43 3.48 18.99
N ILE A 357 33.23 3.31 19.51
CA ILE A 357 32.95 3.07 20.93
C ILE A 357 32.24 1.72 21.18
N GLY A 358 31.76 1.06 20.14
CA GLY A 358 31.14 -0.23 20.27
C GLY A 358 30.76 -0.86 18.93
N PHE A 359 30.26 -2.09 19.02
CA PHE A 359 29.73 -2.85 17.88
C PHE A 359 28.47 -3.57 18.31
N VAL A 360 27.43 -3.43 17.52
CA VAL A 360 26.15 -4.15 17.72
C VAL A 360 25.98 -5.08 16.52
N LYS A 361 25.86 -6.39 16.80
CA LYS A 361 25.69 -7.41 15.76
C LYS A 361 24.38 -7.22 15.03
N GLY A 362 24.41 -7.29 13.70
CA GLY A 362 23.24 -7.31 12.83
C GLY A 362 22.58 -8.69 12.74
N SER A 363 21.48 -8.76 12.02
CA SER A 363 20.70 -9.99 11.82
C SER A 363 21.10 -10.76 10.56
N THR A 364 22.21 -10.47 9.92
CA THR A 364 22.63 -10.99 8.60
C THR A 364 21.60 -10.64 7.53
N ASP A 365 20.41 -11.28 7.55
CA ASP A 365 19.27 -10.99 6.68
C ASP A 365 17.99 -10.85 7.51
N SER A 366 17.20 -9.83 7.25
CA SER A 366 15.90 -9.60 7.86
C SER A 366 15.02 -8.76 6.94
N TRP A 367 13.77 -9.19 6.76
CA TRP A 367 12.76 -8.51 5.93
C TRP A 367 11.70 -7.80 6.78
N ARG A 368 11.93 -7.75 8.07
CA ARG A 368 11.08 -7.04 9.04
C ARG A 368 11.91 -6.02 9.78
N ALA A 369 11.23 -5.01 10.29
CA ALA A 369 11.88 -3.99 11.10
C ALA A 369 12.54 -4.60 12.35
N LEU A 370 13.80 -4.25 12.58
CA LEU A 370 14.56 -4.64 13.77
C LEU A 370 14.95 -3.41 14.56
N ASN A 371 14.85 -3.54 15.88
CA ASN A 371 15.19 -2.48 16.81
C ASN A 371 16.52 -2.80 17.50
N TYR A 372 17.39 -1.80 17.56
CA TYR A 372 18.70 -1.86 18.17
C TYR A 372 18.88 -0.74 19.18
N SER A 373 19.74 -0.98 20.15
CA SER A 373 20.13 0.04 21.10
C SER A 373 21.61 -0.12 21.51
N PHE A 374 22.23 0.99 21.90
CA PHE A 374 23.57 1.04 22.45
C PHE A 374 23.65 2.17 23.48
N THR A 375 24.30 1.93 24.61
CA THR A 375 24.53 2.95 25.64
C THR A 375 26.00 3.36 25.65
N ASP A 376 26.27 4.67 25.46
CA ASP A 376 27.57 5.27 25.71
C ASP A 376 27.65 5.75 27.16
N PRO A 377 28.39 5.07 28.03
CA PRO A 377 28.46 5.45 29.46
C PRO A 377 29.38 6.67 29.72
N THR A 378 30.12 7.11 28.72
CA THR A 378 31.10 8.20 28.83
C THR A 378 30.90 9.25 27.74
N PRO A 379 29.70 9.86 27.62
CA PRO A 379 29.46 10.88 26.60
C PRO A 379 30.23 12.19 26.94
N HIS A 380 30.48 13.00 25.91
CA HIS A 380 30.85 14.41 26.10
C HIS A 380 29.60 15.24 26.47
N SER A 381 29.78 16.47 26.93
CA SER A 381 28.68 17.41 27.18
C SER A 381 27.81 17.63 25.94
N LEU A 382 28.43 17.68 24.75
CA LEU A 382 27.81 17.60 23.44
C LEU A 382 28.49 16.49 22.67
N THR A 383 27.73 15.47 22.25
CA THR A 383 28.30 14.30 21.56
C THR A 383 27.57 14.10 20.25
N TYR A 384 28.32 13.95 19.19
CA TYR A 384 27.87 13.57 17.87
C TYR A 384 28.03 12.06 17.71
N TYR A 385 27.01 11.38 17.23
CA TYR A 385 27.04 9.95 16.98
C TYR A 385 26.70 9.67 15.53
N ARG A 386 27.28 8.61 14.99
CA ARG A 386 26.88 8.00 13.73
C ARG A 386 27.05 6.48 13.83
N LEU A 387 26.33 5.77 13.00
CA LEU A 387 26.50 4.34 12.80
C LEU A 387 27.33 4.13 11.55
N LYS A 388 28.29 3.22 11.61
CA LYS A 388 28.95 2.64 10.46
C LYS A 388 28.44 1.22 10.34
N GLN A 389 27.55 0.99 9.39
CA GLN A 389 27.12 -0.34 9.04
C GLN A 389 28.25 -1.06 8.32
N ILE A 390 28.39 -2.35 8.58
CA ILE A 390 29.41 -3.21 7.97
C ILE A 390 28.72 -4.47 7.50
N ASP A 391 28.95 -4.84 6.25
CA ASP A 391 28.47 -6.06 5.65
C ASP A 391 29.48 -7.19 5.76
N TRP A 392 29.06 -8.43 5.56
CA TRP A 392 29.95 -9.58 5.65
C TRP A 392 31.04 -9.59 4.58
N ASP A 393 30.83 -8.91 3.44
CA ASP A 393 31.81 -8.73 2.39
C ASP A 393 32.84 -7.61 2.68
N GLY A 394 32.66 -6.89 3.81
CA GLY A 394 33.54 -5.80 4.26
C GLY A 394 33.12 -4.44 3.72
N THR A 395 32.12 -4.32 2.89
CA THR A 395 31.58 -3.01 2.48
C THR A 395 30.97 -2.29 3.67
N SER A 396 30.94 -0.96 3.65
CA SER A 396 30.39 -0.19 4.77
C SER A 396 29.75 1.11 4.32
N THR A 397 28.69 1.50 5.03
CA THR A 397 27.96 2.75 4.84
C THR A 397 27.78 3.48 6.17
N TYR A 398 27.55 4.81 6.10
CA TYR A 398 27.35 5.64 7.29
C TYR A 398 25.91 6.14 7.38
N SER A 399 25.38 6.19 8.60
CA SER A 399 24.11 6.86 8.90
C SER A 399 24.26 8.39 8.86
N LYS A 400 23.11 9.08 8.89
CA LYS A 400 23.09 10.49 9.30
C LYS A 400 23.60 10.62 10.73
N MET A 401 24.19 11.78 11.06
CA MET A 401 24.64 12.08 12.41
C MET A 401 23.47 12.44 13.33
N VAL A 402 23.58 12.01 14.59
CA VAL A 402 22.70 12.41 15.68
C VAL A 402 23.51 13.16 16.72
N VAL A 403 22.96 14.24 17.24
CA VAL A 403 23.59 15.07 18.28
C VAL A 403 22.83 14.90 19.57
N VAL A 404 23.55 14.53 20.62
CA VAL A 404 22.98 14.40 21.97
C VAL A 404 23.71 15.37 22.89
N GLN A 405 22.94 16.31 23.47
CA GLN A 405 23.41 17.18 24.52
C GLN A 405 23.10 16.53 25.86
N SER A 406 24.11 16.30 26.67
CA SER A 406 23.93 15.78 28.02
C SER A 406 23.16 16.79 28.85
N LYS A 407 22.02 16.35 29.38
CA LYS A 407 21.18 17.15 30.31
C LYS A 407 21.55 16.92 31.78
N GLU A 408 22.58 16.08 32.03
CA GLU A 408 22.99 15.82 33.39
C GLU A 408 23.55 17.10 34.02
N PRO A 409 23.15 17.41 35.26
CA PRO A 409 23.84 18.41 36.07
C PRO A 409 25.32 18.02 36.16
N ALA A 410 26.20 19.01 36.18
CA ALA A 410 27.65 18.78 36.32
C ALA A 410 27.98 18.01 37.61
N VAL A 411 27.09 18.11 38.59
CA VAL A 411 27.16 17.41 39.88
C VAL A 411 25.77 16.92 40.26
N ALA A 412 25.64 15.66 40.71
CA ALA A 412 24.43 15.08 41.30
C ALA A 412 24.71 14.59 42.72
N VAL A 413 23.78 14.84 43.63
CA VAL A 413 23.92 14.56 45.07
C VAL A 413 22.71 13.74 45.52
N TYR A 414 22.94 12.55 46.10
CA TYR A 414 21.88 11.63 46.53
C TYR A 414 22.38 10.65 47.61
N PRO A 415 21.51 10.08 48.47
CA PRO A 415 20.11 10.46 48.67
C PRO A 415 19.96 11.80 49.39
N ASN A 416 18.83 12.48 49.15
CA ASN A 416 18.47 13.69 49.91
C ASN A 416 16.97 13.57 50.24
N PRO A 417 16.61 13.35 51.52
CA PRO A 417 17.43 13.38 52.73
C PRO A 417 18.53 12.32 52.83
N SER A 418 19.65 12.69 53.42
CA SER A 418 20.75 11.79 53.70
C SER A 418 20.54 11.11 55.07
N ARG A 419 20.72 9.76 55.08
CA ARG A 419 20.69 8.96 56.31
C ARG A 419 22.07 8.33 56.51
N GLY A 420 22.93 9.06 57.19
CA GLY A 420 24.30 8.64 57.49
C GLY A 420 25.31 8.71 56.34
N ARG A 421 24.84 8.71 55.07
CA ARG A 421 25.70 8.71 53.88
C ARG A 421 25.13 9.53 52.75
N LEU A 422 26.00 10.13 51.95
CA LEU A 422 25.68 10.96 50.82
C LEU A 422 26.66 10.63 49.64
N SER A 423 26.13 10.26 48.51
CA SER A 423 26.90 10.04 47.28
C SER A 423 26.91 11.32 46.46
N ILE A 424 28.05 11.63 45.88
CA ILE A 424 28.25 12.73 44.95
C ILE A 424 28.73 12.13 43.62
N ARG A 425 27.96 12.30 42.57
CA ARG A 425 28.38 11.99 41.23
C ARG A 425 28.73 13.28 40.53
N ALA A 426 29.98 13.47 40.17
CA ALA A 426 30.50 14.63 39.46
C ALA A 426 31.29 14.22 38.24
N LYS A 427 31.23 15.00 37.16
CA LYS A 427 32.07 14.76 35.95
C LYS A 427 33.55 14.88 36.20
N ASN A 428 33.94 15.72 37.14
CA ASN A 428 35.33 15.87 37.60
C ASN A 428 35.38 15.45 39.07
N GLN A 429 36.08 14.36 39.35
CA GLN A 429 36.30 13.89 40.72
C GLN A 429 37.43 14.67 41.46
N ASN A 430 38.33 15.32 40.73
CA ASN A 430 39.42 16.12 41.30
C ASN A 430 38.99 17.57 41.58
N GLN A 431 37.91 17.73 42.37
CA GLN A 431 37.43 19.05 42.79
C GLN A 431 37.08 19.02 44.25
N PRO A 432 37.29 20.15 44.98
CA PRO A 432 37.00 20.23 46.41
C PRO A 432 35.51 20.23 46.68
N TYR A 433 35.15 19.74 47.88
CA TYR A 433 33.81 19.94 48.39
C TYR A 433 33.82 20.52 49.80
N TYR A 434 32.78 21.22 50.16
CA TYR A 434 32.55 21.82 51.49
C TYR A 434 31.12 21.59 51.90
N ILE A 435 30.88 21.10 53.13
CA ILE A 435 29.57 21.07 53.77
C ILE A 435 29.52 22.17 54.79
N LYS A 436 28.52 23.06 54.69
CA LYS A 436 28.28 24.17 55.61
C LYS A 436 26.98 23.96 56.35
N ASP A 437 26.93 24.35 57.62
CA ASP A 437 25.67 24.39 58.38
C ASP A 437 24.79 25.57 57.96
N GLY A 438 23.64 25.73 58.65
CA GLY A 438 22.70 26.81 58.40
C GLY A 438 23.23 28.22 58.72
N GLN A 439 24.38 28.31 59.42
CA GLN A 439 25.06 29.57 59.75
C GLN A 439 26.22 29.85 58.79
N GLY A 440 26.49 28.95 57.83
CA GLY A 440 27.59 29.07 56.87
C GLY A 440 28.92 28.58 57.34
N ILE A 441 29.00 27.95 58.51
CA ILE A 441 30.25 27.40 59.10
C ILE A 441 30.55 26.07 58.38
N ILE A 442 31.82 25.87 57.92
CA ILE A 442 32.25 24.63 57.30
C ILE A 442 32.31 23.54 58.38
N VAL A 443 31.53 22.49 58.24
CA VAL A 443 31.45 21.33 59.13
C VAL A 443 32.18 20.12 58.59
N LYS A 444 32.40 20.10 57.25
CA LYS A 444 33.18 19.06 56.57
C LYS A 444 33.76 19.57 55.25
N GLU A 445 34.98 19.20 54.93
CA GLU A 445 35.62 19.56 53.67
C GLU A 445 36.64 18.52 53.20
N SER A 446 36.95 18.52 51.91
CA SER A 446 38.06 17.76 51.32
C SER A 446 38.49 18.42 49.99
N PRO A 447 39.80 18.37 49.65
CA PRO A 447 40.31 18.88 48.38
C PRO A 447 39.88 18.08 47.17
N VAL A 448 39.40 16.86 47.36
CA VAL A 448 38.93 15.97 46.29
C VAL A 448 37.64 15.27 46.73
N LEU A 449 36.80 14.95 45.77
CA LEU A 449 35.61 14.14 46.04
C LEU A 449 35.99 12.69 46.39
N PRO A 450 35.32 12.05 47.35
CA PRO A 450 35.57 10.65 47.66
C PRO A 450 35.05 9.74 46.51
N ASP A 451 35.75 8.61 46.32
CA ASP A 451 35.38 7.65 45.24
C ASP A 451 34.00 7.02 45.36
N LYS A 452 33.41 7.06 46.58
CA LYS A 452 32.13 6.41 46.82
C LYS A 452 31.11 7.33 47.53
N GLU A 453 31.35 7.63 48.84
CA GLU A 453 30.32 8.28 49.68
C GLU A 453 31.00 9.22 50.72
N ILE A 454 30.27 10.24 51.09
CA ILE A 454 30.56 11.11 52.24
C ILE A 454 29.72 10.62 53.43
N SER A 455 30.34 10.27 54.52
CA SER A 455 29.60 10.01 55.77
C SER A 455 29.01 11.32 56.31
N THR A 456 27.74 11.30 56.66
CA THR A 456 27.00 12.36 57.32
C THR A 456 26.60 12.00 58.77
N GLU A 457 27.04 10.83 59.27
CA GLU A 457 26.72 10.30 60.60
C GLU A 457 27.17 11.23 61.75
N SER A 458 28.23 12.01 61.53
CA SER A 458 28.75 12.99 62.53
C SER A 458 28.02 14.32 62.50
N LEU A 459 27.07 14.55 61.60
CA LEU A 459 26.31 15.76 61.48
C LEU A 459 24.98 15.60 62.25
N GLN A 460 24.54 16.65 62.92
CA GLN A 460 23.21 16.67 63.57
C GLN A 460 22.10 16.74 62.51
N ASP A 461 20.93 16.32 62.88
CA ASP A 461 19.72 16.47 62.04
C ASP A 461 19.54 17.93 61.69
N GLY A 462 19.39 18.21 60.38
CA GLY A 462 19.24 19.59 59.95
C GLY A 462 19.53 19.82 58.47
N ILE A 463 19.47 21.08 58.10
CA ILE A 463 19.75 21.53 56.72
C ILE A 463 21.20 21.98 56.64
N TYR A 464 21.87 21.45 55.62
CA TYR A 464 23.27 21.80 55.28
C TYR A 464 23.34 22.23 53.81
N PHE A 465 24.44 22.92 53.47
CA PHE A 465 24.75 23.34 52.12
C PHE A 465 26.06 22.69 51.68
N LEU A 466 25.94 21.78 50.72
CA LEU A 466 27.08 21.12 50.09
C LEU A 466 27.50 21.92 48.87
N THR A 467 28.74 22.42 48.88
CA THR A 467 29.37 23.03 47.70
C THR A 467 30.33 22.05 47.04
N VAL A 468 30.17 21.87 45.74
CA VAL A 468 31.08 21.04 44.91
C VAL A 468 31.50 21.87 43.70
N GLY A 469 32.74 22.23 43.60
CA GLY A 469 33.19 23.19 42.60
C GLY A 469 32.46 24.52 42.68
N SER A 470 31.69 24.87 41.66
CA SER A 470 30.88 26.09 41.63
C SER A 470 29.40 25.86 41.98
N GLU A 471 28.97 24.62 42.23
CA GLU A 471 27.57 24.26 42.47
C GLU A 471 27.31 24.11 43.99
N VAL A 472 26.12 24.58 44.42
CA VAL A 472 25.66 24.51 45.84
C VAL A 472 24.37 23.73 45.92
N PHE A 473 24.37 22.68 46.74
CA PHE A 473 23.21 21.81 46.98
C PHE A 473 22.72 21.96 48.43
N LYS A 474 21.40 22.17 48.58
CA LYS A 474 20.78 22.05 49.88
C LYS A 474 20.55 20.56 50.20
N ILE A 475 21.14 20.06 51.25
CA ILE A 475 20.99 18.68 51.72
C ILE A 475 20.28 18.66 53.07
N LEU A 476 19.40 17.70 53.30
CA LEU A 476 18.75 17.42 54.56
C LEU A 476 19.42 16.18 55.17
N VAL A 477 19.97 16.31 56.36
CA VAL A 477 20.52 15.22 57.15
C VAL A 477 19.50 14.78 58.15
N VAL A 478 19.18 13.48 58.21
CA VAL A 478 18.28 12.85 59.16
C VAL A 478 18.97 11.57 59.63
N ASN A 479 19.45 11.55 60.87
CA ASN A 479 20.03 10.36 61.47
C ASN A 479 18.91 9.66 62.29
N ASP A 480 18.86 8.34 62.21
CA ASP A 480 17.88 7.54 62.94
C ASP A 480 18.22 7.42 64.42
#